data_aece4e2b97b8147a55d95ae67c1f5e0d
#
_entry.id   aece4e2b97b8147a55d95ae67c1f5e0d
#
_cell.length_a   1.000
_cell.length_b   1.000
_cell.length_c   1.000
_cell.angle_alpha   90.00
_cell.angle_beta   90.00
_cell.angle_gamma   90.00
#
_symmetry.space_group_name_H-M   'P 1'
#
loop_
_entity.id
_entity.type
_entity.pdbx_description
1 polymer ?
#
loop_
_entity_poly.entity_id
_entity_poly.type
_entity_poly.pdbx_seq_one_letter_code
_entity_poly.pdbx_strand_id
1 'polypeptide(L)'
;MVLHSMGNETVSLLIIFLFIIVATIIGIRPGMKKKMSLEEWAVGGRNFGRWLSWFVLAGEIYTAFAFLGASGWAYNRGAPTFYMIGYGALAYVVGYYVLPKISPLGKKYGLMTQPDLVEHLYKSRTLAVLTAVIGVAFLIPYLQLQLTGLGLIIETCSYGQLTRVPAMLIAFVLVASFVYLSGLKGVASTAVIKDVAMIVAVAFFGIYLPMHYFGSVGGMFEALDVAKPGFLTLPGATKNLDVSWTMSTLMLTGLGFYMWPHFVPNSFSARDPNVLRHNAVYLPLYQICFLFPMLVGFTALLVLDAPLKTPDMAFMTMVRETFPGWALGMVGGAGALACMIPAADLLLSTSMLCTRGIYCKTVGQNATSEQVAFLARAAVLVITCIALCLAIFLPNMLVNLLLTGYSGVTQFFPMIVLGLFWKRATKLGAYTGLIIGEVLVFVLILGKMDPFPIGGMNLNAGFVALVVNLVCFVVVSFLSYSPVKEQREKMSIKTKVSSL
;
A
#
# COMPACT_ATOMS: atom_id res chain seq x y z
N MET A 1 -31.02 20.78 16.81
CA MET A 1 -32.27 20.12 17.27
C MET A 1 -32.56 18.82 16.52
N VAL A 2 -32.42 18.74 15.17
CA VAL A 2 -32.70 17.52 14.40
C VAL A 2 -31.69 16.36 14.71
N LEU A 3 -30.41 16.64 14.94
CA LEU A 3 -29.40 15.61 15.24
C LEU A 3 -29.55 14.98 16.65
N HIS A 4 -30.27 15.63 17.58
CA HIS A 4 -30.48 15.11 18.95
C HIS A 4 -31.62 14.08 19.05
N SER A 5 -32.46 13.98 18.02
CA SER A 5 -33.57 13.02 17.97
C SER A 5 -33.22 11.75 17.16
N MET A 6 -32.07 11.71 16.48
CA MET A 6 -31.60 10.58 15.69
C MET A 6 -30.70 9.66 16.54
N GLY A 7 -30.80 8.35 16.36
CA GLY A 7 -29.91 7.40 17.01
C GLY A 7 -28.43 7.62 16.62
N ASN A 8 -27.51 7.27 17.50
CA ASN A 8 -26.07 7.42 17.26
C ASN A 8 -25.59 6.72 15.98
N GLU A 9 -26.19 5.60 15.63
CA GLU A 9 -25.92 4.84 14.41
C GLU A 9 -26.28 5.62 13.14
N THR A 10 -27.42 6.28 13.15
CA THR A 10 -27.88 7.09 12.01
C THR A 10 -26.99 8.32 11.83
N VAL A 11 -26.65 8.99 12.92
CA VAL A 11 -25.77 10.18 12.89
C VAL A 11 -24.38 9.81 12.37
N SER A 12 -23.77 8.73 12.88
CA SER A 12 -22.44 8.30 12.44
C SER A 12 -22.40 7.90 10.97
N LEU A 13 -23.40 7.14 10.49
CA LEU A 13 -23.47 6.74 9.08
C LEU A 13 -23.70 7.94 8.15
N LEU A 14 -24.59 8.88 8.52
CA LEU A 14 -24.81 10.10 7.73
C LEU A 14 -23.51 10.91 7.56
N ILE A 15 -22.72 11.05 8.61
CA ILE A 15 -21.42 11.75 8.54
C ILE A 15 -20.45 11.01 7.64
N ILE A 16 -20.32 9.69 7.74
CA ILE A 16 -19.47 8.91 6.85
C ILE A 16 -19.87 9.11 5.39
N PHE A 17 -21.16 8.96 5.08
CA PHE A 17 -21.62 9.14 3.70
C PHE A 17 -21.42 10.57 3.20
N LEU A 18 -21.53 11.58 4.07
CA LEU A 18 -21.20 12.97 3.74
C LEU A 18 -19.73 13.10 3.33
N PHE A 19 -18.78 12.52 4.10
CA PHE A 19 -17.36 12.51 3.75
C PHE A 19 -17.11 11.86 2.38
N ILE A 20 -17.73 10.69 2.15
CA ILE A 20 -17.59 9.95 0.90
C ILE A 20 -18.17 10.75 -0.28
N ILE A 21 -19.35 11.35 -0.13
CA ILE A 21 -19.99 12.15 -1.17
C ILE A 21 -19.13 13.37 -1.51
N VAL A 22 -18.66 14.11 -0.51
CA VAL A 22 -17.80 15.30 -0.71
C VAL A 22 -16.51 14.90 -1.45
N ALA A 23 -15.85 13.84 -0.99
CA ALA A 23 -14.64 13.33 -1.64
C ALA A 23 -14.92 12.89 -3.08
N THR A 24 -16.03 12.18 -3.31
CA THR A 24 -16.42 11.72 -4.66
C THR A 24 -16.69 12.91 -5.58
N ILE A 25 -17.41 13.92 -5.16
CA ILE A 25 -17.66 15.15 -5.94
C ILE A 25 -16.32 15.81 -6.32
N ILE A 26 -15.39 15.93 -5.39
CA ILE A 26 -14.07 16.53 -5.63
C ILE A 26 -13.24 15.65 -6.58
N GLY A 27 -13.26 14.34 -6.38
CA GLY A 27 -12.51 13.38 -7.19
C GLY A 27 -12.99 13.27 -8.64
N ILE A 28 -14.29 13.52 -8.90
CA ILE A 28 -14.86 13.44 -10.26
C ILE A 28 -14.61 14.73 -11.05
N ARG A 29 -14.47 15.89 -10.38
CA ARG A 29 -14.31 17.20 -11.04
C ARG A 29 -13.26 17.25 -12.18
N PRO A 30 -12.07 16.65 -12.04
CA PRO A 30 -11.08 16.66 -13.12
C PRO A 30 -11.57 15.96 -14.39
N GLY A 31 -12.37 14.90 -14.26
CA GLY A 31 -12.92 14.13 -15.39
C GLY A 31 -14.15 14.78 -16.05
N MET A 32 -14.89 15.62 -15.32
CA MET A 32 -16.10 16.28 -15.85
C MET A 32 -15.81 17.37 -16.89
N LYS A 33 -14.63 18.01 -16.79
CA LYS A 33 -14.29 19.15 -17.66
C LYS A 33 -13.83 18.73 -19.07
N LYS A 34 -13.29 17.53 -19.25
CA LYS A 34 -12.79 17.01 -20.52
C LYS A 34 -12.64 15.49 -20.43
N LYS A 35 -12.92 14.77 -21.53
CA LYS A 35 -12.62 13.32 -21.64
C LYS A 35 -11.12 13.11 -21.40
N MET A 36 -10.76 12.46 -20.30
CA MET A 36 -9.36 12.22 -19.92
C MET A 36 -8.70 11.28 -20.93
N SER A 37 -7.50 11.62 -21.38
CA SER A 37 -6.63 10.70 -22.11
C SER A 37 -6.18 9.55 -21.21
N LEU A 38 -5.73 8.43 -21.80
CA LEU A 38 -5.18 7.31 -21.03
C LEU A 38 -4.01 7.75 -20.14
N GLU A 39 -3.15 8.64 -20.62
CA GLU A 39 -2.03 9.20 -19.86
C GLU A 39 -2.51 10.07 -18.69
N GLU A 40 -3.52 10.90 -18.90
CA GLU A 40 -4.10 11.69 -17.80
C GLU A 40 -4.77 10.81 -16.74
N TRP A 41 -5.42 9.72 -17.17
CA TRP A 41 -6.10 8.78 -16.30
C TRP A 41 -5.11 7.93 -15.49
N ALA A 42 -4.04 7.41 -16.13
CA ALA A 42 -3.10 6.45 -15.54
C ALA A 42 -1.95 7.11 -14.76
N VAL A 43 -1.42 8.27 -15.23
CA VAL A 43 -0.24 8.93 -14.64
C VAL A 43 -0.45 10.43 -14.37
N GLY A 44 -1.70 10.88 -14.29
CA GLY A 44 -2.05 12.23 -13.88
C GLY A 44 -1.58 13.36 -14.82
N GLY A 45 -1.09 13.02 -16.05
CA GLY A 45 -0.57 14.00 -17.03
C GLY A 45 0.82 14.53 -16.68
N ARG A 46 1.57 13.90 -15.78
CA ARG A 46 3.01 14.15 -15.46
C ARG A 46 3.32 15.61 -15.06
N ASN A 47 2.43 16.24 -14.33
CA ASN A 47 2.59 17.66 -13.97
C ASN A 47 2.30 17.94 -12.47
N PHE A 48 2.42 16.92 -11.60
CA PHE A 48 2.20 17.12 -10.19
C PHE A 48 3.37 17.89 -9.56
N GLY A 49 3.05 19.02 -8.94
CA GLY A 49 3.99 19.81 -8.15
C GLY A 49 4.28 19.18 -6.80
N ARG A 50 5.13 19.82 -5.98
CA ARG A 50 5.62 19.30 -4.69
C ARG A 50 4.49 18.84 -3.77
N TRP A 51 3.51 19.69 -3.53
CA TRP A 51 2.41 19.44 -2.60
C TRP A 51 1.51 18.30 -3.08
N LEU A 52 1.05 18.36 -4.32
CA LEU A 52 0.16 17.32 -4.85
C LEU A 52 0.85 15.95 -4.92
N SER A 53 2.11 15.92 -5.35
CA SER A 53 2.93 14.69 -5.33
C SER A 53 3.14 14.18 -3.90
N TRP A 54 3.31 15.07 -2.91
CA TRP A 54 3.46 14.71 -1.51
C TRP A 54 2.19 14.04 -1.00
N PHE A 55 1.01 14.65 -1.22
CA PHE A 55 -0.26 14.07 -0.79
C PHE A 55 -0.58 12.74 -1.47
N VAL A 56 -0.22 12.56 -2.74
CA VAL A 56 -0.37 11.26 -3.42
C VAL A 56 0.49 10.19 -2.75
N LEU A 57 1.78 10.49 -2.51
CA LEU A 57 2.69 9.53 -1.87
C LEU A 57 2.37 9.32 -0.39
N ALA A 58 2.01 10.37 0.34
CA ALA A 58 1.56 10.30 1.72
C ALA A 58 0.25 9.51 1.85
N GLY A 59 -0.63 9.70 0.88
CA GLY A 59 -1.90 9.01 0.80
C GLY A 59 -1.80 7.50 0.76
N GLU A 60 -0.72 6.98 0.19
CA GLU A 60 -0.42 5.55 0.16
C GLU A 60 0.23 5.02 1.46
N ILE A 61 0.65 5.91 2.36
CA ILE A 61 1.19 5.53 3.68
C ILE A 61 0.04 5.35 4.68
N TYR A 62 -0.87 6.35 4.76
CA TYR A 62 -1.98 6.34 5.69
C TYR A 62 -3.23 5.72 5.05
N THR A 63 -3.32 4.41 5.16
CA THR A 63 -4.39 3.56 4.63
C THR A 63 -5.11 2.84 5.78
N ALA A 64 -6.01 1.91 5.47
CA ALA A 64 -6.58 1.02 6.49
C ALA A 64 -5.52 0.31 7.34
N PHE A 65 -4.35 -0.01 6.76
CA PHE A 65 -3.22 -0.58 7.49
C PHE A 65 -2.71 0.34 8.60
N ALA A 66 -2.47 1.62 8.29
CA ALA A 66 -1.96 2.59 9.26
C ALA A 66 -2.99 2.94 10.33
N PHE A 67 -4.26 3.03 9.94
CA PHE A 67 -5.34 3.45 10.83
C PHE A 67 -5.83 2.31 11.73
N LEU A 68 -6.37 1.25 11.13
CA LEU A 68 -6.94 0.12 11.86
C LEU A 68 -5.89 -0.93 12.20
N GLY A 69 -5.02 -1.27 11.23
CA GLY A 69 -4.04 -2.32 11.38
C GLY A 69 -3.00 -2.01 12.47
N ALA A 70 -2.49 -0.77 12.52
CA ALA A 70 -1.52 -0.38 13.55
C ALA A 70 -2.13 -0.43 14.96
N SER A 71 -3.37 0.05 15.14
CA SER A 71 -4.06 -0.05 16.43
C SER A 71 -4.37 -1.50 16.80
N GLY A 72 -4.81 -2.31 15.84
CA GLY A 72 -5.10 -3.73 16.05
C GLY A 72 -3.85 -4.54 16.42
N TRP A 73 -2.72 -4.25 15.81
CA TRP A 73 -1.46 -4.91 16.16
C TRP A 73 -0.90 -4.44 17.51
N ALA A 74 -0.99 -3.13 17.82
CA ALA A 74 -0.64 -2.63 19.14
C ALA A 74 -1.46 -3.31 20.24
N TYR A 75 -2.78 -3.43 20.04
CA TYR A 75 -3.69 -4.15 20.92
C TYR A 75 -3.32 -5.63 21.08
N ASN A 76 -2.96 -6.33 20.00
CA ASN A 76 -2.84 -7.79 19.99
C ASN A 76 -1.39 -8.31 20.09
N ARG A 77 -0.38 -7.55 19.64
CA ARG A 77 1.02 -8.00 19.52
C ARG A 77 1.99 -7.25 20.42
N GLY A 78 1.70 -6.00 20.76
CA GLY A 78 2.60 -5.17 21.56
C GLY A 78 3.81 -4.64 20.79
N ALA A 79 5.00 -4.75 21.35
CA ALA A 79 6.24 -4.18 20.84
C ALA A 79 6.55 -4.45 19.34
N PRO A 80 6.28 -5.63 18.76
CA PRO A 80 6.52 -5.85 17.34
C PRO A 80 5.85 -4.82 16.42
N THR A 81 4.77 -4.15 16.85
CA THR A 81 4.07 -3.13 16.06
C THR A 81 4.97 -1.96 15.67
N PHE A 82 5.99 -1.64 16.45
CA PHE A 82 6.88 -0.50 16.21
C PHE A 82 7.73 -0.63 14.93
N TYR A 83 7.83 -1.83 14.31
CA TYR A 83 8.47 -1.95 13.00
C TYR A 83 7.83 -1.03 11.95
N MET A 84 6.52 -0.71 12.10
CA MET A 84 5.77 0.14 11.18
C MET A 84 6.28 1.58 11.15
N ILE A 85 6.89 2.06 12.23
CA ILE A 85 7.56 3.36 12.25
C ILE A 85 8.97 3.22 11.67
N GLY A 86 9.69 2.16 12.05
CA GLY A 86 11.09 1.96 11.72
C GLY A 86 11.36 1.77 10.24
N TYR A 87 10.50 1.03 9.50
CA TYR A 87 10.77 0.75 8.08
C TYR A 87 10.75 2.01 7.20
N GLY A 88 10.01 3.04 7.60
CA GLY A 88 9.95 4.30 6.85
C GLY A 88 11.32 4.96 6.69
N ALA A 89 12.18 4.86 7.72
CA ALA A 89 13.53 5.43 7.65
C ALA A 89 14.32 4.85 6.45
N LEU A 90 14.29 3.54 6.25
CA LEU A 90 14.95 2.88 5.12
C LEU A 90 14.21 3.15 3.80
N ALA A 91 12.88 3.08 3.81
CA ALA A 91 12.05 3.30 2.63
C ALA A 91 12.33 4.65 1.98
N TYR A 92 12.38 5.73 2.76
CA TYR A 92 12.59 7.07 2.21
C TYR A 92 14.00 7.29 1.71
N VAL A 93 15.00 6.62 2.27
CA VAL A 93 16.36 6.60 1.71
C VAL A 93 16.35 5.94 0.32
N VAL A 94 15.71 4.78 0.19
CA VAL A 94 15.54 4.11 -1.12
C VAL A 94 14.80 5.03 -2.10
N GLY A 95 13.69 5.64 -1.67
CA GLY A 95 12.89 6.58 -2.48
C GLY A 95 13.69 7.77 -2.99
N TYR A 96 14.53 8.36 -2.14
CA TYR A 96 15.37 9.50 -2.48
C TYR A 96 16.33 9.24 -3.67
N TYR A 97 16.85 8.02 -3.77
CA TYR A 97 17.77 7.64 -4.86
C TYR A 97 17.05 7.00 -6.06
N VAL A 98 16.03 6.20 -5.84
CA VAL A 98 15.39 5.39 -6.89
C VAL A 98 14.36 6.19 -7.68
N LEU A 99 13.41 6.87 -7.01
CA LEU A 99 12.31 7.54 -7.71
C LEU A 99 12.76 8.66 -8.66
N PRO A 100 13.75 9.52 -8.31
CA PRO A 100 14.25 10.53 -9.24
C PRO A 100 14.94 9.97 -10.48
N LYS A 101 15.39 8.71 -10.46
CA LYS A 101 15.92 8.04 -11.66
C LYS A 101 14.84 7.42 -12.51
N ILE A 102 13.75 6.93 -11.90
CA ILE A 102 12.60 6.35 -12.61
C ILE A 102 11.78 7.42 -13.34
N SER A 103 11.46 8.53 -12.67
CA SER A 103 10.53 9.55 -13.17
C SER A 103 10.90 10.12 -14.56
N PRO A 104 12.15 10.49 -14.88
CA PRO A 104 12.51 10.98 -16.21
C PRO A 104 12.35 9.94 -17.32
N LEU A 105 12.51 8.65 -17.01
CA LEU A 105 12.32 7.57 -17.98
C LEU A 105 10.86 7.50 -18.41
N GLY A 106 9.93 7.66 -17.48
CA GLY A 106 8.50 7.73 -17.79
C GLY A 106 8.18 8.80 -18.81
N LYS A 107 8.68 10.02 -18.60
CA LYS A 107 8.45 11.17 -19.51
C LYS A 107 9.13 10.97 -20.85
N LYS A 108 10.38 10.49 -20.86
CA LYS A 108 11.19 10.35 -22.09
C LYS A 108 10.69 9.23 -23.01
N TYR A 109 10.22 8.11 -22.43
CA TYR A 109 9.88 6.90 -23.18
C TYR A 109 8.39 6.56 -23.12
N GLY A 110 7.53 7.42 -22.58
CA GLY A 110 6.09 7.21 -22.50
C GLY A 110 5.69 6.02 -21.59
N LEU A 111 6.54 5.69 -20.59
CA LEU A 111 6.25 4.58 -19.68
C LEU A 111 5.11 4.97 -18.73
N MET A 112 4.19 4.04 -18.46
CA MET A 112 3.02 4.28 -17.60
C MET A 112 2.92 3.28 -16.44
N THR A 113 3.61 2.14 -16.53
CA THR A 113 3.51 1.06 -15.57
C THR A 113 4.89 0.53 -15.15
N GLN A 114 4.95 -0.21 -14.04
CA GLN A 114 6.18 -0.88 -13.60
C GLN A 114 6.67 -1.92 -14.63
N PRO A 115 5.82 -2.76 -15.27
CA PRO A 115 6.23 -3.61 -16.39
C PRO A 115 6.85 -2.87 -17.57
N ASP A 116 6.38 -1.64 -17.88
CA ASP A 116 7.00 -0.83 -18.93
C ASP A 116 8.43 -0.43 -18.55
N LEU A 117 8.67 -0.09 -17.27
CA LEU A 117 9.99 0.19 -16.75
C LEU A 117 10.92 -1.02 -16.88
N VAL A 118 10.45 -2.20 -16.48
CA VAL A 118 11.21 -3.46 -16.55
C VAL A 118 11.54 -3.83 -18.00
N GLU A 119 10.58 -3.70 -18.94
CA GLU A 119 10.83 -3.88 -20.36
C GLU A 119 11.88 -2.92 -20.89
N HIS A 120 11.81 -1.66 -20.46
CA HIS A 120 12.80 -0.65 -20.84
C HIS A 120 14.21 -1.01 -20.36
N LEU A 121 14.36 -1.44 -19.09
CA LEU A 121 15.65 -1.78 -18.48
C LEU A 121 16.29 -3.02 -19.11
N TYR A 122 15.51 -4.09 -19.33
CA TYR A 122 16.03 -5.40 -19.75
C TYR A 122 15.73 -5.78 -21.19
N LYS A 123 15.03 -4.92 -21.94
CA LYS A 123 14.58 -5.20 -23.33
C LYS A 123 13.88 -6.56 -23.45
N SER A 124 13.05 -6.88 -22.45
CA SER A 124 12.36 -8.16 -22.35
C SER A 124 10.88 -8.00 -22.06
N ARG A 125 10.09 -8.27 -23.08
CA ARG A 125 8.63 -8.27 -23.01
C ARG A 125 8.09 -9.35 -22.06
N THR A 126 8.67 -10.55 -22.12
CA THR A 126 8.25 -11.66 -21.26
C THR A 126 8.52 -11.37 -19.78
N LEU A 127 9.66 -10.74 -19.46
CA LEU A 127 9.96 -10.32 -18.08
C LEU A 127 8.96 -9.26 -17.60
N ALA A 128 8.56 -8.35 -18.48
CA ALA A 128 7.54 -7.35 -18.16
C ALA A 128 6.17 -8.00 -17.89
N VAL A 129 5.77 -9.00 -18.69
CA VAL A 129 4.52 -9.76 -18.45
C VAL A 129 4.59 -10.50 -17.11
N LEU A 130 5.72 -11.16 -16.83
CA LEU A 130 5.92 -11.85 -15.55
C LEU A 130 5.81 -10.86 -14.37
N THR A 131 6.46 -9.69 -14.48
CA THR A 131 6.33 -8.61 -13.48
C THR A 131 4.88 -8.16 -13.28
N ALA A 132 4.12 -8.04 -14.39
CA ALA A 132 2.72 -7.66 -14.31
C ALA A 132 1.87 -8.73 -13.60
N VAL A 133 2.05 -10.00 -13.93
CA VAL A 133 1.31 -11.12 -13.30
C VAL A 133 1.58 -11.17 -11.79
N ILE A 134 2.85 -11.12 -11.40
CA ILE A 134 3.26 -11.09 -9.99
C ILE A 134 2.69 -9.84 -9.30
N GLY A 135 2.82 -8.67 -9.93
CA GLY A 135 2.28 -7.43 -9.39
C GLY A 135 0.77 -7.48 -9.13
N VAL A 136 -0.01 -8.05 -10.05
CA VAL A 136 -1.45 -8.28 -9.86
C VAL A 136 -1.69 -9.22 -8.68
N ALA A 137 -0.98 -10.35 -8.62
CA ALA A 137 -1.17 -11.35 -7.57
C ALA A 137 -0.98 -10.77 -6.16
N PHE A 138 0.06 -9.95 -5.95
CA PHE A 138 0.36 -9.39 -4.64
C PHE A 138 -0.34 -8.05 -4.33
N LEU A 139 -0.89 -7.35 -5.33
CA LEU A 139 -1.79 -6.22 -5.10
C LEU A 139 -3.17 -6.66 -4.59
N ILE A 140 -3.62 -7.87 -4.89
CA ILE A 140 -4.94 -8.38 -4.45
C ILE A 140 -5.06 -8.43 -2.91
N PRO A 141 -4.12 -8.97 -2.13
CA PRO A 141 -4.18 -8.91 -0.66
C PRO A 141 -4.23 -7.47 -0.13
N TYR A 142 -3.56 -6.53 -0.77
CA TYR A 142 -3.61 -5.13 -0.38
C TYR A 142 -4.98 -4.50 -0.68
N LEU A 143 -5.61 -4.84 -1.79
CA LEU A 143 -7.00 -4.45 -2.08
C LEU A 143 -7.99 -5.08 -1.10
N GLN A 144 -7.82 -6.36 -0.78
CA GLN A 144 -8.60 -7.06 0.24
C GLN A 144 -8.53 -6.32 1.58
N LEU A 145 -7.34 -5.87 1.99
CA LEU A 145 -7.12 -5.09 3.19
C LEU A 145 -7.96 -3.81 3.20
N GLN A 146 -7.99 -3.05 2.09
CA GLN A 146 -8.76 -1.80 2.02
C GLN A 146 -10.28 -2.04 2.12
N LEU A 147 -10.79 -3.06 1.42
CA LEU A 147 -12.21 -3.42 1.48
C LEU A 147 -12.60 -3.93 2.86
N THR A 148 -11.74 -4.74 3.48
CA THR A 148 -11.95 -5.23 4.86
C THR A 148 -11.99 -4.06 5.84
N GLY A 149 -11.02 -3.13 5.74
CA GLY A 149 -10.95 -1.96 6.62
C GLY A 149 -12.20 -1.07 6.50
N LEU A 150 -12.63 -0.76 5.27
CA LEU A 150 -13.84 0.02 5.05
C LEU A 150 -15.09 -0.71 5.57
N GLY A 151 -15.17 -2.03 5.38
CA GLY A 151 -16.25 -2.85 5.94
C GLY A 151 -16.30 -2.79 7.47
N LEU A 152 -15.16 -2.90 8.16
CA LEU A 152 -15.07 -2.79 9.63
C LEU A 152 -15.50 -1.41 10.13
N ILE A 153 -15.18 -0.34 9.41
CA ILE A 153 -15.61 1.03 9.74
C ILE A 153 -17.13 1.14 9.65
N ILE A 154 -17.73 0.70 8.55
CA ILE A 154 -19.19 0.74 8.34
C ILE A 154 -19.90 -0.10 9.39
N GLU A 155 -19.42 -1.33 9.66
CA GLU A 155 -19.95 -2.21 10.69
C GLU A 155 -19.96 -1.54 12.07
N THR A 156 -18.83 -0.96 12.50
CA THR A 156 -18.73 -0.31 13.81
C THR A 156 -19.60 0.93 13.90
N CYS A 157 -19.60 1.77 12.87
CA CYS A 157 -20.40 3.00 12.85
C CYS A 157 -21.89 2.77 12.72
N SER A 158 -22.30 1.61 12.24
CA SER A 158 -23.71 1.18 12.27
C SER A 158 -24.13 0.60 13.63
N TYR A 159 -23.24 0.60 14.63
CA TYR A 159 -23.48 -0.03 15.95
C TYR A 159 -23.94 -1.50 15.85
N GLY A 160 -23.47 -2.21 14.81
CA GLY A 160 -23.78 -3.61 14.56
C GLY A 160 -25.10 -3.85 13.80
N GLN A 161 -25.83 -2.82 13.39
CA GLN A 161 -27.03 -2.99 12.54
C GLN A 161 -26.67 -3.56 11.16
N LEU A 162 -25.52 -3.17 10.62
CA LEU A 162 -24.93 -3.76 9.42
C LEU A 162 -23.84 -4.73 9.83
N THR A 163 -24.04 -6.00 9.54
CA THR A 163 -23.00 -7.01 9.76
C THR A 163 -21.89 -6.89 8.70
N ARG A 164 -20.77 -7.59 8.92
CA ARG A 164 -19.53 -7.48 8.13
C ARG A 164 -19.75 -7.64 6.62
N VAL A 165 -20.53 -8.64 6.16
CA VAL A 165 -20.71 -8.92 4.73
C VAL A 165 -21.49 -7.80 4.02
N PRO A 166 -22.67 -7.36 4.47
CA PRO A 166 -23.34 -6.18 3.91
C PRO A 166 -22.47 -4.92 3.92
N ALA A 167 -21.70 -4.68 4.99
CA ALA A 167 -20.79 -3.55 5.07
C ALA A 167 -19.70 -3.60 3.98
N MET A 168 -19.13 -4.78 3.71
CA MET A 168 -18.15 -4.97 2.63
C MET A 168 -18.77 -4.83 1.24
N LEU A 169 -20.01 -5.24 1.04
CA LEU A 169 -20.71 -5.01 -0.23
C LEU A 169 -20.93 -3.52 -0.51
N ILE A 170 -21.29 -2.74 0.51
CA ILE A 170 -21.37 -1.28 0.41
C ILE A 170 -19.99 -0.71 0.07
N ALA A 171 -18.94 -1.14 0.78
CA ALA A 171 -17.56 -0.74 0.52
C ALA A 171 -17.14 -1.01 -0.93
N PHE A 172 -17.46 -2.19 -1.45
CA PHE A 172 -17.21 -2.58 -2.84
C PHE A 172 -17.85 -1.59 -3.83
N VAL A 173 -19.13 -1.29 -3.67
CA VAL A 173 -19.85 -0.36 -4.58
C VAL A 173 -19.24 1.03 -4.54
N LEU A 174 -18.91 1.53 -3.33
CA LEU A 174 -18.33 2.85 -3.16
C LEU A 174 -16.95 2.96 -3.83
N VAL A 175 -16.06 2.01 -3.57
CA VAL A 175 -14.70 2.00 -4.14
C VAL A 175 -14.74 1.84 -5.66
N ALA A 176 -15.48 0.86 -6.18
CA ALA A 176 -15.59 0.61 -7.62
C ALA A 176 -16.16 1.81 -8.38
N SER A 177 -17.20 2.45 -7.84
CA SER A 177 -17.82 3.64 -8.45
C SER A 177 -16.85 4.82 -8.46
N PHE A 178 -16.14 5.05 -7.36
CA PHE A 178 -15.16 6.13 -7.27
C PHE A 178 -14.03 5.97 -8.28
N VAL A 179 -13.42 4.78 -8.38
CA VAL A 179 -12.31 4.49 -9.30
C VAL A 179 -12.74 4.68 -10.75
N TYR A 180 -13.91 4.16 -11.10
CA TYR A 180 -14.43 4.24 -12.46
C TYR A 180 -14.52 5.68 -12.98
N LEU A 181 -14.86 6.61 -12.09
CA LEU A 181 -15.13 8.01 -12.41
C LEU A 181 -13.92 8.96 -12.24
N SER A 182 -12.97 8.66 -11.31
CA SER A 182 -11.98 9.64 -10.85
C SER A 182 -10.64 9.62 -11.59
N GLY A 183 -10.06 8.44 -11.86
CA GLY A 183 -8.67 8.32 -12.33
C GLY A 183 -7.64 8.92 -11.36
N LEU A 184 -6.34 8.91 -11.71
CA LEU A 184 -5.26 9.35 -10.81
C LEU A 184 -5.36 10.83 -10.39
N LYS A 185 -5.86 11.72 -11.25
CA LYS A 185 -6.09 13.13 -10.88
C LYS A 185 -7.15 13.29 -9.80
N GLY A 186 -8.19 12.46 -9.86
CA GLY A 186 -9.24 12.46 -8.84
C GLY A 186 -8.73 11.91 -7.51
N VAL A 187 -8.00 10.80 -7.53
CA VAL A 187 -7.31 10.24 -6.37
C VAL A 187 -6.42 11.31 -5.72
N ALA A 188 -5.57 11.98 -6.50
CA ALA A 188 -4.68 13.03 -6.02
C ALA A 188 -5.43 14.22 -5.36
N SER A 189 -6.54 14.65 -5.96
CA SER A 189 -7.32 15.77 -5.43
C SER A 189 -8.02 15.44 -4.10
N THR A 190 -8.44 14.19 -3.93
CA THR A 190 -9.11 13.70 -2.70
C THR A 190 -8.11 13.30 -1.62
N ALA A 191 -6.88 12.93 -1.97
CA ALA A 191 -5.83 12.59 -1.02
C ALA A 191 -5.55 13.73 -0.03
N VAL A 192 -5.60 14.98 -0.49
CA VAL A 192 -5.41 16.17 0.38
C VAL A 192 -6.40 16.19 1.54
N ILE A 193 -7.70 16.00 1.24
CA ILE A 193 -8.75 16.01 2.26
C ILE A 193 -8.60 14.83 3.19
N LYS A 194 -8.36 13.66 2.63
CA LYS A 194 -8.15 12.42 3.38
C LYS A 194 -7.00 12.58 4.38
N ASP A 195 -5.83 13.02 3.92
CA ASP A 195 -4.64 13.08 4.77
C ASP A 195 -4.79 14.10 5.90
N VAL A 196 -5.38 15.27 5.62
CA VAL A 196 -5.65 16.26 6.67
C VAL A 196 -6.67 15.72 7.68
N ALA A 197 -7.79 15.15 7.23
CA ALA A 197 -8.81 14.60 8.11
C ALA A 197 -8.25 13.46 8.98
N MET A 198 -7.41 12.58 8.38
CA MET A 198 -6.79 11.46 9.10
C MET A 198 -5.79 11.93 10.15
N ILE A 199 -4.86 12.83 9.81
CA ILE A 199 -3.89 13.35 10.78
C ILE A 199 -4.61 13.95 11.99
N VAL A 200 -5.62 14.80 11.74
CA VAL A 200 -6.38 15.44 12.81
C VAL A 200 -7.09 14.40 13.68
N ALA A 201 -7.76 13.42 13.05
CA ALA A 201 -8.48 12.39 13.78
C ALA A 201 -7.53 11.53 14.63
N VAL A 202 -6.46 10.94 14.01
CA VAL A 202 -5.60 10.03 14.74
C VAL A 202 -4.78 10.73 15.82
N ALA A 203 -4.31 11.96 15.59
CA ALA A 203 -3.58 12.72 16.59
C ALA A 203 -4.49 13.06 17.78
N PHE A 204 -5.71 13.51 17.51
CA PHE A 204 -6.67 13.84 18.57
C PHE A 204 -6.95 12.60 19.44
N PHE A 205 -7.41 11.49 18.84
CA PHE A 205 -7.78 10.31 19.62
C PHE A 205 -6.57 9.60 20.22
N GLY A 206 -5.43 9.60 19.52
CA GLY A 206 -4.18 8.98 20.00
C GLY A 206 -3.60 9.69 21.22
N ILE A 207 -3.84 10.99 21.38
CA ILE A 207 -3.43 11.76 22.56
C ILE A 207 -4.55 11.77 23.63
N TYR A 208 -5.77 12.06 23.22
CA TYR A 208 -6.90 12.24 24.14
C TYR A 208 -7.22 10.96 24.93
N LEU A 209 -7.28 9.81 24.29
CA LEU A 209 -7.70 8.57 24.96
C LEU A 209 -6.74 8.14 26.08
N PRO A 210 -5.39 8.08 25.88
CA PRO A 210 -4.46 7.83 26.98
C PRO A 210 -4.57 8.86 28.10
N MET A 211 -4.71 10.15 27.76
CA MET A 211 -4.87 11.20 28.75
C MET A 211 -6.16 11.07 29.55
N HIS A 212 -7.27 10.74 28.91
CA HIS A 212 -8.58 10.59 29.54
C HIS A 212 -8.63 9.44 30.53
N TYR A 213 -8.07 8.26 30.17
CA TYR A 213 -8.15 7.07 30.99
C TYR A 213 -6.99 6.92 32.00
N PHE A 214 -5.82 7.50 31.71
CA PHE A 214 -4.59 7.28 32.51
C PHE A 214 -3.90 8.59 32.94
N GLY A 215 -4.53 9.75 32.67
CA GLY A 215 -3.99 11.07 33.00
C GLY A 215 -2.84 11.54 32.10
N SER A 216 -2.10 10.61 31.47
CA SER A 216 -1.01 10.91 30.53
C SER A 216 -0.70 9.71 29.63
N VAL A 217 0.04 9.95 28.56
CA VAL A 217 0.59 8.88 27.71
C VAL A 217 1.59 8.02 28.49
N GLY A 218 2.41 8.66 29.38
CA GLY A 218 3.32 7.94 30.28
C GLY A 218 2.57 7.02 31.25
N GLY A 219 1.51 7.53 31.88
CA GLY A 219 0.67 6.75 32.79
C GLY A 219 0.00 5.55 32.12
N MET A 220 -0.37 5.66 30.84
CA MET A 220 -0.85 4.53 30.06
C MET A 220 0.24 3.45 29.89
N PHE A 221 1.48 3.85 29.55
CA PHE A 221 2.57 2.89 29.40
C PHE A 221 2.96 2.22 30.74
N GLU A 222 2.95 2.98 31.83
CA GLU A 222 3.17 2.43 33.18
C GLU A 222 2.08 1.40 33.54
N ALA A 223 0.81 1.75 33.31
CA ALA A 223 -0.30 0.82 33.54
C ALA A 223 -0.19 -0.44 32.68
N LEU A 224 0.26 -0.28 31.43
CA LEU A 224 0.44 -1.41 30.52
C LEU A 224 1.59 -2.33 30.97
N ASP A 225 2.70 -1.78 31.43
CA ASP A 225 3.84 -2.57 31.90
C ASP A 225 3.48 -3.37 33.16
N VAL A 226 2.68 -2.78 34.07
CA VAL A 226 2.14 -3.48 35.24
C VAL A 226 1.14 -4.57 34.83
N ALA A 227 0.19 -4.27 33.95
CA ALA A 227 -0.88 -5.21 33.56
C ALA A 227 -0.37 -6.35 32.67
N LYS A 228 0.63 -6.10 31.82
CA LYS A 228 1.18 -7.02 30.83
C LYS A 228 2.72 -6.92 30.78
N PRO A 229 3.44 -7.43 31.79
CA PRO A 229 4.90 -7.36 31.83
C PRO A 229 5.54 -7.95 30.57
N GLY A 230 6.46 -7.23 29.94
CA GLY A 230 7.15 -7.65 28.73
C GLY A 230 6.37 -7.40 27.42
N PHE A 231 5.16 -6.87 27.47
CA PHE A 231 4.36 -6.59 26.27
C PHE A 231 4.94 -5.45 25.42
N LEU A 232 5.61 -4.49 26.05
CA LEU A 232 6.27 -3.36 25.40
C LEU A 232 7.72 -3.65 24.98
N THR A 233 8.22 -4.87 25.24
CA THR A 233 9.55 -5.32 24.81
C THR A 233 9.41 -6.48 23.83
N LEU A 234 10.35 -6.61 22.89
CA LEU A 234 10.33 -7.75 21.95
C LEU A 234 10.56 -9.07 22.72
N PRO A 235 9.81 -10.09 22.43
CA PRO A 235 8.91 -10.30 21.30
C PRO A 235 7.43 -9.88 21.50
N GLY A 236 7.09 -9.16 22.57
CA GLY A 236 5.71 -8.80 22.88
C GLY A 236 4.85 -10.00 23.25
N ALA A 237 3.61 -10.04 22.78
CA ALA A 237 2.67 -11.13 23.05
C ALA A 237 2.98 -12.44 22.29
N THR A 238 3.85 -12.42 21.30
CA THR A 238 4.06 -13.57 20.39
C THR A 238 5.53 -13.93 20.33
N LYS A 239 5.92 -15.06 20.94
CA LYS A 239 7.32 -15.49 21.10
C LYS A 239 8.17 -15.49 19.83
N ASN A 240 7.55 -15.72 18.67
CA ASN A 240 8.27 -15.82 17.38
C ASN A 240 8.49 -14.46 16.69
N LEU A 241 7.92 -13.36 17.23
CA LEU A 241 8.12 -12.00 16.69
C LEU A 241 9.27 -11.30 17.43
N ASP A 242 10.40 -11.96 17.50
CA ASP A 242 11.60 -11.51 18.19
C ASP A 242 12.35 -10.39 17.44
N VAL A 243 13.52 -10.03 17.94
CA VAL A 243 14.37 -8.99 17.33
C VAL A 243 14.73 -9.35 15.88
N SER A 244 15.02 -10.63 15.62
CA SER A 244 15.42 -11.09 14.28
C SER A 244 14.27 -10.95 13.28
N TRP A 245 13.05 -11.33 13.70
CA TRP A 245 11.85 -11.13 12.90
C TRP A 245 11.59 -9.64 12.65
N THR A 246 11.68 -8.82 13.69
CA THR A 246 11.41 -7.38 13.60
C THR A 246 12.40 -6.71 12.63
N MET A 247 13.70 -7.01 12.73
CA MET A 247 14.72 -6.44 11.84
C MET A 247 14.55 -6.91 10.39
N SER A 248 14.32 -8.21 10.17
CA SER A 248 14.09 -8.74 8.83
C SER A 248 12.80 -8.21 8.19
N THR A 249 11.74 -8.01 8.97
CA THR A 249 10.49 -7.38 8.50
C THR A 249 10.70 -5.91 8.17
N LEU A 250 11.46 -5.17 8.99
CA LEU A 250 11.83 -3.78 8.71
C LEU A 250 12.62 -3.67 7.39
N MET A 251 13.59 -4.57 7.19
CA MET A 251 14.37 -4.61 5.95
C MET A 251 13.49 -4.96 4.74
N LEU A 252 12.65 -5.98 4.85
CA LEU A 252 11.71 -6.37 3.81
C LEU A 252 10.81 -5.19 3.40
N THR A 253 10.13 -4.60 4.37
CA THR A 253 9.15 -3.53 4.12
C THR A 253 9.82 -2.24 3.68
N GLY A 254 10.97 -1.89 4.24
CA GLY A 254 11.71 -0.70 3.86
C GLY A 254 12.29 -0.76 2.44
N LEU A 255 12.86 -1.89 2.03
CA LEU A 255 13.36 -2.11 0.66
C LEU A 255 12.20 -2.26 -0.32
N GLY A 256 11.10 -2.91 0.10
CA GLY A 256 9.93 -3.18 -0.72
C GLY A 256 8.97 -2.01 -0.89
N PHE A 257 9.06 -0.96 -0.09
CA PHE A 257 8.08 0.11 -0.04
C PHE A 257 7.79 0.72 -1.43
N TYR A 258 8.82 1.10 -2.16
CA TYR A 258 8.68 1.65 -3.51
C TYR A 258 8.67 0.60 -4.62
N MET A 259 8.63 -0.69 -4.28
CA MET A 259 8.50 -1.78 -5.24
C MET A 259 7.04 -2.12 -5.56
N TRP A 260 6.11 -1.62 -4.80
CA TRP A 260 4.69 -1.73 -5.13
C TRP A 260 4.40 -1.13 -6.51
N PRO A 261 3.65 -1.83 -7.38
CA PRO A 261 3.43 -1.38 -8.76
C PRO A 261 2.80 0.01 -8.91
N HIS A 262 1.98 0.46 -7.97
CA HIS A 262 1.33 1.78 -8.00
C HIS A 262 2.30 2.95 -7.72
N PHE A 263 3.40 2.75 -7.02
CA PHE A 263 4.38 3.82 -6.80
C PHE A 263 5.14 4.22 -8.07
N VAL A 264 5.25 3.34 -9.07
CA VAL A 264 5.91 3.68 -10.33
C VAL A 264 5.11 4.70 -11.14
N PRO A 265 3.79 4.51 -11.45
CA PRO A 265 2.99 5.55 -12.07
C PRO A 265 2.89 6.82 -11.20
N ASN A 266 2.84 6.71 -9.87
CA ASN A 266 2.86 7.87 -8.98
C ASN A 266 4.17 8.65 -9.12
N SER A 267 5.32 7.98 -9.29
CA SER A 267 6.60 8.65 -9.58
C SER A 267 6.62 9.31 -10.96
N PHE A 268 5.93 8.72 -11.97
CA PHE A 268 5.81 9.31 -13.30
C PHE A 268 4.89 10.53 -13.34
N SER A 269 3.99 10.71 -12.37
CA SER A 269 3.12 11.87 -12.28
C SER A 269 3.84 13.15 -11.88
N ALA A 270 5.00 13.06 -11.23
CA ALA A 270 5.77 14.19 -10.77
C ALA A 270 6.31 15.05 -11.93
N ARG A 271 6.23 16.37 -11.78
CA ARG A 271 6.69 17.33 -12.79
C ARG A 271 8.19 17.22 -13.07
N ASP A 272 8.99 17.01 -12.05
CA ASP A 272 10.45 16.88 -12.14
C ASP A 272 11.01 15.99 -11.01
N PRO A 273 12.24 15.45 -11.16
CA PRO A 273 12.84 14.55 -10.17
C PRO A 273 13.06 15.17 -8.79
N ASN A 274 13.24 16.50 -8.68
CA ASN A 274 13.49 17.15 -7.39
C ASN A 274 12.24 17.17 -6.52
N VAL A 275 11.04 17.14 -7.13
CA VAL A 275 9.78 16.96 -6.42
C VAL A 275 9.81 15.68 -5.58
N LEU A 276 10.29 14.59 -6.15
CA LEU A 276 10.36 13.29 -5.46
C LEU A 276 11.45 13.27 -4.38
N ARG A 277 12.60 13.89 -4.61
CA ARG A 277 13.64 14.06 -3.56
C ARG A 277 13.12 14.86 -2.38
N HIS A 278 12.44 15.98 -2.64
CA HIS A 278 11.83 16.78 -1.59
C HIS A 278 10.84 15.96 -0.77
N ASN A 279 9.97 15.21 -1.46
CA ASN A 279 8.99 14.39 -0.79
C ASN A 279 9.64 13.31 0.10
N ALA A 280 10.70 12.65 -0.37
CA ALA A 280 11.43 11.66 0.43
C ALA A 280 12.04 12.22 1.73
N VAL A 281 12.34 13.53 1.78
CA VAL A 281 12.83 14.20 3.00
C VAL A 281 11.69 14.52 4.00
N TYR A 282 10.50 14.85 3.52
CA TYR A 282 9.38 15.26 4.38
C TYR A 282 8.42 14.12 4.75
N LEU A 283 8.35 13.04 3.97
CA LEU A 283 7.50 11.88 4.27
C LEU A 283 7.82 11.18 5.61
N PRO A 284 9.09 11.14 6.10
CA PRO A 284 9.38 10.60 7.44
C PRO A 284 8.59 11.25 8.57
N LEU A 285 8.30 12.55 8.48
CA LEU A 285 7.47 13.25 9.47
C LEU A 285 6.03 12.70 9.49
N TYR A 286 5.52 12.32 8.33
CA TYR A 286 4.19 11.71 8.22
C TYR A 286 4.18 10.27 8.77
N GLN A 287 5.29 9.53 8.65
CA GLN A 287 5.44 8.19 9.19
C GLN A 287 5.31 8.16 10.74
N ILE A 288 5.76 9.20 11.43
CA ILE A 288 5.64 9.30 12.89
C ILE A 288 4.18 9.26 13.34
N CYS A 289 3.24 9.70 12.49
CA CYS A 289 1.81 9.65 12.79
C CYS A 289 1.26 8.25 13.04
N PHE A 290 1.99 7.18 12.67
CA PHE A 290 1.64 5.79 13.05
C PHE A 290 1.60 5.57 14.56
N LEU A 291 2.35 6.37 15.32
CA LEU A 291 2.34 6.28 16.79
C LEU A 291 0.92 6.48 17.36
N PHE A 292 0.14 7.42 16.80
CA PHE A 292 -1.17 7.76 17.36
C PHE A 292 -2.18 6.60 17.35
N PRO A 293 -2.40 5.86 16.25
CA PRO A 293 -3.25 4.67 16.29
C PRO A 293 -2.72 3.58 17.20
N MET A 294 -1.39 3.44 17.35
CA MET A 294 -0.79 2.48 18.28
C MET A 294 -1.14 2.82 19.72
N LEU A 295 -1.08 4.12 20.10
CA LEU A 295 -1.49 4.58 21.44
C LEU A 295 -2.95 4.24 21.72
N VAL A 296 -3.84 4.38 20.74
CA VAL A 296 -5.24 3.95 20.88
C VAL A 296 -5.33 2.45 21.06
N GLY A 297 -4.56 1.64 20.32
CA GLY A 297 -4.53 0.19 20.47
C GLY A 297 -4.06 -0.27 21.86
N PHE A 298 -3.00 0.35 22.39
CA PHE A 298 -2.53 0.09 23.76
C PHE A 298 -3.55 0.51 24.81
N THR A 299 -4.20 1.66 24.65
CA THR A 299 -5.29 2.11 25.51
C THR A 299 -6.46 1.11 25.49
N ALA A 300 -6.85 0.65 24.30
CA ALA A 300 -7.93 -0.33 24.12
C ALA A 300 -7.68 -1.65 24.87
N LEU A 301 -6.44 -2.11 24.88
CA LEU A 301 -6.04 -3.34 25.59
C LEU A 301 -6.28 -3.24 27.10
N LEU A 302 -6.16 -2.05 27.67
CA LEU A 302 -6.33 -1.81 29.10
C LEU A 302 -7.75 -1.45 29.53
N VAL A 303 -8.51 -0.86 28.62
CA VAL A 303 -9.82 -0.25 28.92
C VAL A 303 -11.00 -1.14 28.55
N LEU A 304 -10.88 -1.92 27.47
CA LEU A 304 -12.01 -2.75 27.02
C LEU A 304 -12.17 -3.97 27.89
N ASP A 305 -13.36 -4.15 28.47
CA ASP A 305 -13.69 -5.23 29.41
C ASP A 305 -13.63 -6.63 28.78
N ALA A 306 -13.91 -6.73 27.49
CA ALA A 306 -13.93 -8.00 26.76
C ALA A 306 -12.94 -7.99 25.59
N PRO A 307 -12.23 -9.12 25.35
CA PRO A 307 -11.35 -9.25 24.22
C PRO A 307 -12.08 -9.05 22.89
N LEU A 308 -11.47 -8.25 22.01
CA LEU A 308 -12.01 -8.01 20.67
C LEU A 308 -11.88 -9.28 19.82
N LYS A 309 -12.98 -9.72 19.21
CA LYS A 309 -12.97 -10.81 18.22
C LYS A 309 -12.12 -10.48 16.99
N THR A 310 -12.09 -9.22 16.60
CA THR A 310 -11.28 -8.69 15.52
C THR A 310 -10.42 -7.54 16.07
N PRO A 311 -9.12 -7.76 16.32
CA PRO A 311 -8.23 -6.74 16.89
C PRO A 311 -8.19 -5.44 16.10
N ASP A 312 -8.33 -5.50 14.77
CA ASP A 312 -8.35 -4.32 13.88
C ASP A 312 -9.51 -3.34 14.18
N MET A 313 -10.51 -3.76 14.98
CA MET A 313 -11.58 -2.87 15.46
C MET A 313 -11.18 -2.03 16.68
N ALA A 314 -9.98 -2.21 17.26
CA ALA A 314 -9.59 -1.57 18.51
C ALA A 314 -9.78 -0.05 18.50
N PHE A 315 -9.32 0.63 17.45
CA PHE A 315 -9.47 2.08 17.32
C PHE A 315 -10.95 2.52 17.32
N MET A 316 -11.73 1.93 16.42
CA MET A 316 -13.13 2.32 16.23
C MET A 316 -13.98 1.97 17.45
N THR A 317 -13.70 0.85 18.11
CA THR A 317 -14.40 0.44 19.34
C THR A 317 -14.11 1.41 20.47
N MET A 318 -12.85 1.82 20.69
CA MET A 318 -12.50 2.81 21.70
C MET A 318 -13.22 4.13 21.49
N VAL A 319 -13.30 4.60 20.25
CA VAL A 319 -14.05 5.83 19.94
C VAL A 319 -15.54 5.66 20.20
N ARG A 320 -16.11 4.51 19.83
CA ARG A 320 -17.54 4.22 20.05
C ARG A 320 -17.92 4.18 21.52
N GLU A 321 -17.08 3.58 22.38
CA GLU A 321 -17.35 3.46 23.82
C GLU A 321 -17.11 4.78 24.57
N THR A 322 -16.26 5.67 24.04
CA THR A 322 -15.87 6.90 24.74
C THR A 322 -16.64 8.14 24.27
N PHE A 323 -17.09 8.16 23.03
CA PHE A 323 -17.64 9.37 22.40
C PHE A 323 -19.03 9.15 21.80
N PRO A 324 -19.82 10.24 21.63
CA PRO A 324 -21.13 10.18 20.97
C PRO A 324 -20.99 9.85 19.46
N GLY A 325 -22.09 9.41 18.84
CA GLY A 325 -22.13 8.94 17.46
C GLY A 325 -21.60 9.92 16.41
N TRP A 326 -21.70 11.23 16.64
CA TRP A 326 -21.12 12.21 15.71
C TRP A 326 -19.59 12.15 15.65
N ALA A 327 -18.92 11.94 16.79
CA ALA A 327 -17.46 11.80 16.81
C ALA A 327 -17.01 10.49 16.15
N LEU A 328 -17.73 9.39 16.41
CA LEU A 328 -17.51 8.13 15.69
C LEU A 328 -17.71 8.30 14.19
N GLY A 329 -18.73 9.06 13.75
CA GLY A 329 -18.96 9.37 12.35
C GLY A 329 -17.84 10.20 11.70
N MET A 330 -17.27 11.17 12.42
CA MET A 330 -16.15 11.99 11.93
C MET A 330 -14.90 11.14 11.70
N VAL A 331 -14.53 10.33 12.68
CA VAL A 331 -13.41 9.39 12.57
C VAL A 331 -13.67 8.30 11.51
N GLY A 332 -14.89 7.76 11.51
CA GLY A 332 -15.32 6.78 10.51
C GLY A 332 -15.26 7.36 9.08
N GLY A 333 -15.65 8.63 8.90
CA GLY A 333 -15.53 9.33 7.62
C GLY A 333 -14.10 9.50 7.16
N ALA A 334 -13.22 9.96 8.04
CA ALA A 334 -11.78 10.04 7.76
C ALA A 334 -11.18 8.67 7.42
N GLY A 335 -11.50 7.65 8.22
CA GLY A 335 -11.07 6.27 8.01
C GLY A 335 -11.63 5.66 6.72
N ALA A 336 -12.89 5.95 6.37
CA ALA A 336 -13.48 5.52 5.10
C ALA A 336 -12.71 6.09 3.90
N LEU A 337 -12.32 7.36 3.94
CA LEU A 337 -11.45 7.95 2.91
C LEU A 337 -10.06 7.32 2.91
N ALA A 338 -9.50 6.98 4.09
CA ALA A 338 -8.20 6.30 4.21
C ALA A 338 -8.21 4.89 3.64
N CYS A 339 -9.36 4.25 3.52
CA CYS A 339 -9.52 2.97 2.83
C CYS A 339 -9.80 3.17 1.33
N MET A 340 -10.76 4.06 0.99
CA MET A 340 -11.31 4.21 -0.35
C MET A 340 -10.30 4.79 -1.35
N ILE A 341 -9.53 5.82 -0.93
CA ILE A 341 -8.63 6.54 -1.84
C ILE A 341 -7.41 5.69 -2.23
N PRO A 342 -6.69 5.02 -1.30
CA PRO A 342 -5.65 4.07 -1.68
C PRO A 342 -6.20 2.88 -2.47
N ALA A 343 -7.39 2.34 -2.12
CA ALA A 343 -8.02 1.29 -2.92
C ALA A 343 -8.22 1.73 -4.37
N ALA A 344 -8.56 2.99 -4.59
CA ALA A 344 -8.71 3.55 -5.93
C ALA A 344 -7.40 3.56 -6.71
N ASP A 345 -6.28 3.96 -6.09
CA ASP A 345 -4.96 3.95 -6.73
C ASP A 345 -4.47 2.53 -7.02
N LEU A 346 -4.64 1.63 -6.04
CA LEU A 346 -4.32 0.20 -6.22
C LEU A 346 -5.10 -0.43 -7.37
N LEU A 347 -6.42 -0.17 -7.47
CA LEU A 347 -7.28 -0.68 -8.54
C LEU A 347 -6.89 -0.11 -9.89
N LEU A 348 -6.62 1.20 -9.94
CA LEU A 348 -6.13 1.86 -11.16
C LEU A 348 -4.85 1.20 -11.65
N SER A 349 -3.86 1.04 -10.76
CA SER A 349 -2.59 0.39 -11.08
C SER A 349 -2.78 -1.07 -11.49
N THR A 350 -3.54 -1.85 -10.72
CA THR A 350 -3.77 -3.27 -11.02
C THR A 350 -4.48 -3.45 -12.38
N SER A 351 -5.46 -2.60 -12.68
CA SER A 351 -6.15 -2.63 -13.97
C SER A 351 -5.21 -2.31 -15.14
N MET A 352 -4.27 -1.37 -14.94
CA MET A 352 -3.23 -1.06 -15.92
C MET A 352 -2.20 -2.19 -16.07
N LEU A 353 -1.88 -2.92 -14.99
CA LEU A 353 -1.06 -4.13 -15.09
C LEU A 353 -1.75 -5.20 -15.94
N CYS A 354 -3.03 -5.46 -15.70
CA CYS A 354 -3.80 -6.43 -16.49
C CYS A 354 -3.88 -6.03 -17.97
N THR A 355 -4.15 -4.77 -18.26
CA THR A 355 -4.37 -4.32 -19.64
C THR A 355 -3.06 -4.02 -20.36
N ARG A 356 -2.30 -3.04 -19.88
CA ARG A 356 -1.06 -2.62 -20.52
C ARG A 356 0.11 -3.58 -20.24
N GLY A 357 0.17 -4.11 -19.01
CA GLY A 357 1.23 -5.04 -18.58
C GLY A 357 1.11 -6.44 -19.16
N ILE A 358 -0.11 -6.98 -19.27
CA ILE A 358 -0.36 -8.34 -19.75
C ILE A 358 -0.97 -8.31 -21.15
N TYR A 359 -2.21 -7.80 -21.30
CA TYR A 359 -2.95 -7.90 -22.55
C TYR A 359 -2.22 -7.26 -23.74
N CYS A 360 -1.81 -6.00 -23.66
CA CYS A 360 -1.11 -5.31 -24.76
C CYS A 360 0.26 -5.91 -25.07
N LYS A 361 0.89 -6.58 -24.09
CA LYS A 361 2.18 -7.24 -24.30
C LYS A 361 2.06 -8.69 -24.77
N THR A 362 0.86 -9.25 -24.82
CA THR A 362 0.61 -10.62 -25.29
C THR A 362 -0.27 -10.62 -26.55
N VAL A 363 -1.60 -10.57 -26.37
CA VAL A 363 -2.61 -10.77 -27.43
C VAL A 363 -2.97 -9.45 -28.11
N GLY A 364 -3.05 -8.35 -27.35
CA GLY A 364 -3.56 -7.05 -27.79
C GLY A 364 -2.49 -6.07 -28.27
N GLN A 365 -1.50 -6.52 -29.04
CA GLN A 365 -0.35 -5.68 -29.46
C GLN A 365 -0.75 -4.44 -30.26
N ASN A 366 -1.85 -4.51 -31.00
CA ASN A 366 -2.39 -3.43 -31.83
C ASN A 366 -3.62 -2.76 -31.20
N ALA A 367 -3.86 -2.95 -29.89
CA ALA A 367 -5.01 -2.37 -29.22
C ALA A 367 -4.95 -0.83 -29.22
N THR A 368 -6.07 -0.20 -29.58
CA THR A 368 -6.19 1.26 -29.52
C THR A 368 -6.26 1.75 -28.07
N SER A 369 -5.91 3.02 -27.86
CA SER A 369 -6.01 3.62 -26.51
C SER A 369 -7.43 3.55 -25.92
N GLU A 370 -8.46 3.57 -26.77
CA GLU A 370 -9.86 3.44 -26.33
C GLU A 370 -10.17 2.02 -25.85
N GLN A 371 -9.69 1.00 -26.59
CA GLN A 371 -9.82 -0.40 -26.20
C GLN A 371 -9.10 -0.68 -24.89
N VAL A 372 -7.87 -0.17 -24.72
CA VAL A 372 -7.11 -0.30 -23.46
C VAL A 372 -7.85 0.37 -22.32
N ALA A 373 -8.39 1.57 -22.51
CA ALA A 373 -9.16 2.28 -21.48
C ALA A 373 -10.47 1.54 -21.09
N PHE A 374 -11.15 0.94 -22.07
CA PHE A 374 -12.35 0.12 -21.81
C PHE A 374 -12.02 -1.13 -21.01
N LEU A 375 -11.00 -1.89 -21.44
CA LEU A 375 -10.55 -3.10 -20.76
C LEU A 375 -10.03 -2.81 -19.34
N ALA A 376 -9.32 -1.67 -19.14
CA ALA A 376 -8.86 -1.27 -17.83
C ALA A 376 -10.04 -1.02 -16.87
N ARG A 377 -11.10 -0.34 -17.33
CA ARG A 377 -12.30 -0.12 -16.52
C ARG A 377 -13.06 -1.43 -16.23
N ALA A 378 -13.14 -2.35 -17.18
CA ALA A 378 -13.72 -3.67 -16.96
C ALA A 378 -12.89 -4.48 -15.94
N ALA A 379 -11.54 -4.41 -16.03
CA ALA A 379 -10.64 -5.07 -15.09
C ALA A 379 -10.81 -4.55 -13.65
N VAL A 380 -11.12 -3.27 -13.44
CA VAL A 380 -11.43 -2.72 -12.11
C VAL A 380 -12.54 -3.53 -11.43
N LEU A 381 -13.65 -3.79 -12.12
CA LEU A 381 -14.77 -4.53 -11.55
C LEU A 381 -14.38 -5.97 -11.20
N VAL A 382 -13.71 -6.67 -12.12
CA VAL A 382 -13.27 -8.06 -11.91
C VAL A 382 -12.32 -8.17 -10.73
N ILE A 383 -11.32 -7.29 -10.65
CA ILE A 383 -10.31 -7.30 -9.58
C ILE A 383 -10.98 -6.97 -8.23
N THR A 384 -11.90 -6.01 -8.20
CA THR A 384 -12.61 -5.66 -6.98
C THR A 384 -13.51 -6.81 -6.50
N CYS A 385 -14.16 -7.54 -7.42
CA CYS A 385 -14.90 -8.76 -7.09
C CYS A 385 -14.00 -9.84 -6.47
N ILE A 386 -12.82 -10.07 -7.04
CA ILE A 386 -11.86 -11.05 -6.51
C ILE A 386 -11.44 -10.64 -5.09
N ALA A 387 -11.07 -9.38 -4.88
CA ALA A 387 -10.67 -8.87 -3.57
C ALA A 387 -11.82 -8.96 -2.54
N LEU A 388 -13.06 -8.71 -2.95
CA LEU A 388 -14.24 -8.87 -2.10
C LEU A 388 -14.47 -10.34 -1.72
N CYS A 389 -14.39 -11.26 -2.67
CA CYS A 389 -14.51 -12.70 -2.39
C CYS A 389 -13.45 -13.14 -1.37
N LEU A 390 -12.19 -12.72 -1.54
CA LEU A 390 -11.13 -13.02 -0.58
C LEU A 390 -11.39 -12.40 0.80
N ALA A 391 -11.90 -11.17 0.86
CA ALA A 391 -12.24 -10.50 2.12
C ALA A 391 -13.34 -11.24 2.90
N ILE A 392 -14.29 -11.85 2.20
CA ILE A 392 -15.39 -12.59 2.81
C ILE A 392 -14.96 -14.01 3.22
N PHE A 393 -14.28 -14.74 2.33
CA PHE A 393 -13.99 -16.17 2.51
C PHE A 393 -12.64 -16.46 3.17
N LEU A 394 -11.67 -15.54 3.09
CA LEU A 394 -10.31 -15.68 3.65
C LEU A 394 -9.95 -14.47 4.52
N PRO A 395 -10.69 -14.22 5.62
CA PRO A 395 -10.41 -13.09 6.48
C PRO A 395 -9.05 -13.24 7.19
N ASN A 396 -8.31 -12.14 7.26
CA ASN A 396 -7.04 -12.07 7.99
C ASN A 396 -6.88 -10.67 8.60
N MET A 397 -5.98 -10.52 9.57
CA MET A 397 -5.61 -9.20 10.12
C MET A 397 -5.01 -8.32 9.01
N LEU A 398 -5.34 -7.03 9.05
CA LEU A 398 -4.94 -6.08 8.00
C LEU A 398 -3.41 -6.03 7.81
N VAL A 399 -2.65 -6.06 8.90
CA VAL A 399 -1.18 -6.06 8.83
C VAL A 399 -0.63 -7.32 8.15
N ASN A 400 -1.21 -8.49 8.45
CA ASN A 400 -0.77 -9.75 7.82
C ASN A 400 -1.02 -9.74 6.32
N LEU A 401 -2.16 -9.19 5.87
CA LEU A 401 -2.46 -9.02 4.44
C LEU A 401 -1.42 -8.16 3.74
N LEU A 402 -1.02 -7.06 4.38
CA LEU A 402 0.01 -6.19 3.81
C LEU A 402 1.38 -6.86 3.78
N LEU A 403 1.79 -7.55 4.85
CA LEU A 403 3.06 -8.28 4.90
C LEU A 403 3.13 -9.40 3.87
N THR A 404 2.01 -10.09 3.60
CA THR A 404 1.91 -11.06 2.50
C THR A 404 2.18 -10.39 1.15
N GLY A 405 1.57 -9.22 0.91
CA GLY A 405 1.83 -8.43 -0.28
C GLY A 405 3.29 -7.98 -0.39
N TYR A 406 3.89 -7.48 0.72
CA TYR A 406 5.30 -7.10 0.75
C TYR A 406 6.24 -8.26 0.41
N SER A 407 5.94 -9.47 0.87
CA SER A 407 6.79 -10.64 0.61
C SER A 407 7.01 -10.87 -0.88
N GLY A 408 5.97 -10.65 -1.71
CA GLY A 408 6.10 -10.76 -3.16
C GLY A 408 6.64 -9.50 -3.82
N VAL A 409 6.03 -8.34 -3.60
CA VAL A 409 6.46 -7.13 -4.33
C VAL A 409 7.90 -6.73 -4.05
N THR A 410 8.44 -7.07 -2.87
CA THR A 410 9.83 -6.79 -2.54
C THR A 410 10.81 -7.61 -3.42
N GLN A 411 10.36 -8.72 -4.01
CA GLN A 411 11.17 -9.48 -4.96
C GLN A 411 11.50 -8.69 -6.24
N PHE A 412 10.81 -7.59 -6.52
CA PHE A 412 11.17 -6.67 -7.60
C PHE A 412 12.40 -5.80 -7.27
N PHE A 413 12.78 -5.69 -6.00
CA PHE A 413 13.87 -4.79 -5.56
C PHE A 413 15.21 -5.06 -6.27
N PRO A 414 15.76 -6.29 -6.30
CA PRO A 414 17.01 -6.56 -6.99
C PRO A 414 16.93 -6.19 -8.49
N MET A 415 15.86 -6.59 -9.16
CA MET A 415 15.67 -6.35 -10.59
C MET A 415 15.57 -4.86 -10.92
N ILE A 416 14.80 -4.09 -10.17
CA ILE A 416 14.59 -2.65 -10.46
C ILE A 416 15.80 -1.85 -10.01
N VAL A 417 16.26 -2.02 -8.78
CA VAL A 417 17.31 -1.18 -8.21
C VAL A 417 18.66 -1.48 -8.88
N LEU A 418 19.05 -2.76 -8.97
CA LEU A 418 20.30 -3.08 -9.63
C LEU A 418 20.23 -2.82 -11.14
N GLY A 419 19.08 -2.98 -11.78
CA GLY A 419 18.88 -2.59 -13.18
C GLY A 419 19.09 -1.11 -13.45
N LEU A 420 18.81 -0.24 -12.46
CA LEU A 420 19.02 1.22 -12.56
C LEU A 420 20.45 1.65 -12.22
N PHE A 421 21.12 0.95 -11.31
CA PHE A 421 22.39 1.41 -10.72
C PHE A 421 23.60 0.55 -11.07
N TRP A 422 23.41 -0.72 -11.46
CA TRP A 422 24.49 -1.65 -11.70
C TRP A 422 24.61 -2.03 -13.18
N LYS A 423 25.69 -1.62 -13.82
CA LYS A 423 25.92 -1.82 -15.26
C LYS A 423 26.04 -3.28 -15.70
N ARG A 424 26.31 -4.21 -14.75
CA ARG A 424 26.42 -5.64 -15.04
C ARG A 424 25.11 -6.42 -14.83
N ALA A 425 24.02 -5.73 -14.48
CA ALA A 425 22.71 -6.34 -14.38
C ALA A 425 22.30 -6.94 -15.73
N THR A 426 21.96 -8.23 -15.74
CA THR A 426 21.58 -8.94 -16.96
C THR A 426 20.13 -9.37 -16.92
N LYS A 427 19.55 -9.55 -18.12
CA LYS A 427 18.22 -10.11 -18.28
C LYS A 427 18.08 -11.48 -17.62
N LEU A 428 19.10 -12.35 -17.75
CA LEU A 428 19.07 -13.69 -17.18
C LEU A 428 19.09 -13.63 -15.65
N GLY A 429 19.95 -12.78 -15.07
CA GLY A 429 19.96 -12.53 -13.63
C GLY A 429 18.60 -12.07 -13.10
N ALA A 430 17.92 -11.15 -13.84
CA ALA A 430 16.61 -10.66 -13.47
C ALA A 430 15.53 -11.77 -13.46
N TYR A 431 15.54 -12.65 -14.46
CA TYR A 431 14.63 -13.81 -14.51
C TYR A 431 14.88 -14.78 -13.36
N THR A 432 16.14 -15.21 -13.19
CA THR A 432 16.46 -16.25 -12.20
C THR A 432 16.23 -15.75 -10.78
N GLY A 433 16.67 -14.53 -10.46
CA GLY A 433 16.45 -13.95 -9.15
C GLY A 433 14.96 -13.82 -8.84
N LEU A 434 14.19 -13.22 -9.75
CA LEU A 434 12.75 -13.00 -9.55
C LEU A 434 11.99 -14.35 -9.43
N ILE A 435 12.20 -15.30 -10.33
CA ILE A 435 11.48 -16.59 -10.30
C ILE A 435 11.81 -17.37 -9.02
N ILE A 436 13.10 -17.47 -8.67
CA ILE A 436 13.51 -18.21 -7.46
C ILE A 436 12.96 -17.52 -6.20
N GLY A 437 13.06 -16.18 -6.14
CA GLY A 437 12.49 -15.41 -5.02
C GLY A 437 11.00 -15.63 -4.87
N GLU A 438 10.23 -15.55 -5.95
CA GLU A 438 8.77 -15.73 -5.90
C GLU A 438 8.36 -17.17 -5.57
N VAL A 439 9.02 -18.15 -6.15
CA VAL A 439 8.77 -19.56 -5.81
C VAL A 439 9.01 -19.79 -4.32
N LEU A 440 10.09 -19.23 -3.78
CA LEU A 440 10.40 -19.37 -2.36
C LEU A 440 9.36 -18.64 -1.49
N VAL A 441 8.90 -17.45 -1.88
CA VAL A 441 7.79 -16.75 -1.20
C VAL A 441 6.55 -17.64 -1.14
N PHE A 442 6.13 -18.21 -2.29
CA PHE A 442 4.95 -19.09 -2.33
C PHE A 442 5.13 -20.32 -1.45
N VAL A 443 6.28 -21.00 -1.52
CA VAL A 443 6.56 -22.19 -0.69
C VAL A 443 6.51 -21.86 0.79
N LEU A 444 7.13 -20.75 1.23
CA LEU A 444 7.19 -20.37 2.64
C LEU A 444 5.84 -19.91 3.17
N ILE A 445 5.09 -19.10 2.42
CA ILE A 445 3.78 -18.60 2.84
C ILE A 445 2.74 -19.73 2.86
N LEU A 446 2.65 -20.55 1.81
CA LEU A 446 1.71 -21.68 1.76
C LEU A 446 2.07 -22.75 2.79
N GLY A 447 3.37 -22.95 3.05
CA GLY A 447 3.89 -23.83 4.11
C GLY A 447 3.67 -23.29 5.53
N LYS A 448 3.10 -22.07 5.68
CA LYS A 448 2.94 -21.37 6.98
C LYS A 448 4.26 -21.25 7.76
N MET A 449 5.36 -21.02 7.03
CA MET A 449 6.72 -20.89 7.56
C MET A 449 7.10 -19.40 7.75
N ASP A 450 6.21 -18.58 8.26
CA ASP A 450 6.50 -17.20 8.63
C ASP A 450 6.11 -16.99 10.10
N PRO A 451 7.04 -16.72 10.99
CA PRO A 451 8.51 -16.59 10.81
C PRO A 451 9.25 -17.88 10.41
N PHE A 452 10.31 -17.73 9.60
CA PHE A 452 11.17 -18.85 9.18
C PHE A 452 12.36 -19.02 10.14
N PRO A 453 12.48 -20.17 10.82
CA PRO A 453 13.57 -20.41 11.78
C PRO A 453 14.88 -20.79 11.06
N ILE A 454 15.95 -20.02 11.30
CA ILE A 454 17.32 -20.31 10.81
C ILE A 454 18.31 -20.05 11.96
N GLY A 455 19.08 -21.06 12.36
CA GLY A 455 20.19 -20.90 13.29
C GLY A 455 19.80 -20.26 14.62
N GLY A 456 18.58 -20.51 15.13
CA GLY A 456 18.06 -19.93 16.35
C GLY A 456 17.45 -18.53 16.18
N MET A 457 17.43 -17.97 15.00
CA MET A 457 16.76 -16.72 14.63
C MET A 457 15.42 -17.00 13.96
N ASN A 458 14.44 -16.15 14.22
CA ASN A 458 13.16 -16.15 13.50
C ASN A 458 13.19 -15.03 12.45
N LEU A 459 13.26 -15.36 11.17
CA LEU A 459 13.31 -14.39 10.11
C LEU A 459 11.97 -14.29 9.37
N ASN A 460 11.63 -13.10 8.89
CA ASN A 460 10.50 -12.93 8.01
C ASN A 460 10.72 -13.72 6.70
N ALA A 461 9.74 -14.53 6.31
CA ALA A 461 9.83 -15.42 5.15
C ALA A 461 10.10 -14.67 3.83
N GLY A 462 9.45 -13.51 3.64
CA GLY A 462 9.69 -12.67 2.46
C GLY A 462 11.10 -12.10 2.39
N PHE A 463 11.71 -11.79 3.54
CA PHE A 463 13.10 -11.34 3.62
C PHE A 463 14.08 -12.46 3.26
N VAL A 464 13.85 -13.67 3.73
CA VAL A 464 14.65 -14.83 3.35
C VAL A 464 14.63 -15.03 1.83
N ALA A 465 13.44 -14.96 1.23
CA ALA A 465 13.27 -15.04 -0.22
C ALA A 465 13.99 -13.89 -0.96
N LEU A 466 13.94 -12.66 -0.43
CA LEU A 466 14.65 -11.50 -0.99
C LEU A 466 16.17 -11.70 -1.02
N VAL A 467 16.74 -12.23 0.06
CA VAL A 467 18.19 -12.50 0.13
C VAL A 467 18.59 -13.54 -0.93
N VAL A 468 17.83 -14.62 -1.04
CA VAL A 468 18.07 -15.65 -2.06
C VAL A 468 17.93 -15.08 -3.47
N ASN A 469 16.89 -14.32 -3.75
CA ASN A 469 16.69 -13.61 -5.01
C ASN A 469 17.89 -12.71 -5.35
N LEU A 470 18.33 -11.87 -4.41
CA LEU A 470 19.46 -10.96 -4.60
C LEU A 470 20.75 -11.73 -4.93
N VAL A 471 21.05 -12.79 -4.21
CA VAL A 471 22.22 -13.64 -4.45
C VAL A 471 22.14 -14.27 -5.84
N CYS A 472 21.01 -14.89 -6.21
CA CYS A 472 20.80 -15.49 -7.52
C CYS A 472 20.91 -14.44 -8.63
N PHE A 473 20.29 -13.28 -8.46
CA PHE A 473 20.39 -12.18 -9.42
C PHE A 473 21.84 -11.76 -9.67
N VAL A 474 22.60 -11.53 -8.59
CA VAL A 474 23.99 -11.06 -8.67
C VAL A 474 24.89 -12.13 -9.31
N VAL A 475 24.84 -13.38 -8.81
CA VAL A 475 25.67 -14.49 -9.30
C VAL A 475 25.41 -14.75 -10.78
N VAL A 476 24.13 -14.89 -11.16
CA VAL A 476 23.77 -15.16 -12.56
C VAL A 476 24.11 -13.97 -13.47
N SER A 477 23.95 -12.74 -12.98
CA SER A 477 24.38 -11.57 -13.75
C SER A 477 25.89 -11.55 -13.98
N PHE A 478 26.72 -11.87 -12.99
CA PHE A 478 28.16 -11.97 -13.17
C PHE A 478 28.54 -13.05 -14.19
N LEU A 479 27.92 -14.22 -14.15
CA LEU A 479 28.18 -15.34 -15.05
C LEU A 479 27.70 -15.09 -16.49
N SER A 480 26.61 -14.34 -16.65
CA SER A 480 25.98 -14.09 -17.96
C SER A 480 26.35 -12.74 -18.59
N TYR A 481 27.12 -11.88 -17.90
CA TYR A 481 27.53 -10.60 -18.42
C TYR A 481 28.61 -10.75 -19.50
N SER A 482 28.35 -10.19 -20.69
CA SER A 482 29.31 -10.17 -21.81
C SER A 482 29.48 -8.73 -22.33
N PRO A 483 30.65 -8.09 -22.11
CA PRO A 483 30.91 -6.73 -22.60
C PRO A 483 30.86 -6.62 -24.13
N VAL A 484 31.22 -7.67 -24.84
CA VAL A 484 31.22 -7.74 -26.31
C VAL A 484 29.79 -7.70 -26.86
N LYS A 485 28.85 -8.36 -26.18
CA LYS A 485 27.44 -8.38 -26.57
C LYS A 485 26.78 -6.99 -26.40
N GLU A 486 27.11 -6.29 -25.33
CA GLU A 486 26.64 -4.94 -25.08
C GLU A 486 27.15 -3.93 -26.14
N GLN A 487 28.42 -4.06 -26.56
CA GLN A 487 28.97 -3.22 -27.64
C GLN A 487 28.30 -3.50 -29.01
N ARG A 488 28.00 -4.78 -29.32
CA ARG A 488 27.29 -5.16 -30.54
C ARG A 488 25.86 -4.63 -30.56
N GLU A 489 25.13 -4.70 -29.46
CA GLU A 489 23.78 -4.12 -29.36
C GLU A 489 23.80 -2.58 -29.52
N LYS A 490 24.74 -1.90 -28.89
CA LYS A 490 24.91 -0.43 -29.05
C LYS A 490 25.26 -0.04 -30.49
N MET A 491 26.10 -0.80 -31.19
CA MET A 491 26.41 -0.58 -32.61
C MET A 491 25.20 -0.84 -33.53
N SER A 492 24.48 -1.93 -33.31
CA SER A 492 23.27 -2.27 -34.09
C SER A 492 22.19 -1.17 -33.96
N ILE A 493 22.03 -0.60 -32.77
CA ILE A 493 21.07 0.52 -32.56
C ILE A 493 21.56 1.80 -33.28
N LYS A 494 22.86 2.11 -33.23
CA LYS A 494 23.41 3.25 -33.97
C LYS A 494 23.24 3.11 -35.48
N THR A 495 23.45 1.91 -36.01
CA THR A 495 23.30 1.65 -37.45
C THR A 495 21.85 1.74 -37.90
N LYS A 496 20.89 1.32 -37.08
CA LYS A 496 19.45 1.47 -37.37
C LYS A 496 18.96 2.92 -37.31
N VAL A 497 19.57 3.75 -36.46
CA VAL A 497 19.22 5.19 -36.33
C VAL A 497 19.87 6.02 -37.45
N SER A 498 21.00 5.59 -38.01
CA SER A 498 21.65 6.27 -39.12
C SER A 498 21.09 5.89 -40.51
N SER A 499 20.22 4.87 -40.54
CA SER A 499 19.53 4.42 -41.77
C SER A 499 18.06 4.88 -41.89
N LEU A 500 17.61 5.67 -40.92
CA LEU A 500 16.36 6.43 -40.88
C LEU A 500 16.62 7.94 -41.06
#